data_0755346fe67a7fef15e398b5d0394aa4
#
_entry.id   0755346fe67a7fef15e398b5d0394aa4
#
_cell.length_a   1.000
_cell.length_b   1.000
_cell.length_c   1.000
_cell.angle_alpha   90.00
_cell.angle_beta   90.00
_cell.angle_gamma   90.00
#
_symmetry.space_group_name_H-M   'P 1'
#
loop_
_entity.id
_entity.type
_entity.pdbx_description
1 polymer ?
#
loop_
_entity_poly.entity_id
_entity_poly.type
_entity_poly.pdbx_seq_one_letter_code
_entity_poly.pdbx_strand_id
1 'polypeptide(L)'
;KRATRETGCRAYYPEGVNENDATRGKGCWRLATIRENWAINSAEAWCIEEHDTNGRKAYVSYGSGNLIDDYKENKKYRYNCTLDVRPPELSDFIVSSSDVTNVTKENASSICANLGSGWRLPTGKEMNYVFLNAGTNGLPNNFFSDSYWGKNEDGTFIVATMSDPDGSATTDELRNGRHTVRCVK
;
A
#
# COMPACT_ATOMS: atom_id res chain seq x y z
N LYS A 1 19.62 11.04 -8.15
CA LYS A 1 19.85 10.40 -9.46
C LYS A 1 18.52 10.14 -10.14
N ARG A 2 18.50 9.98 -11.48
CA ARG A 2 17.31 9.59 -12.24
C ARG A 2 17.61 8.29 -12.98
N ALA A 3 16.67 7.36 -12.97
CA ALA A 3 16.78 6.07 -13.63
C ALA A 3 15.39 5.61 -14.10
N THR A 4 15.34 4.58 -14.93
CA THR A 4 14.12 3.82 -15.13
C THR A 4 13.76 3.11 -13.83
N ARG A 5 12.48 2.76 -13.65
CA ARG A 5 12.04 2.08 -12.42
C ARG A 5 12.83 0.81 -12.12
N GLU A 6 13.09 0.02 -13.16
CA GLU A 6 13.76 -1.29 -13.04
C GLU A 6 15.23 -1.20 -12.62
N THR A 7 15.87 -0.05 -12.82
CA THR A 7 17.29 0.11 -12.51
C THR A 7 17.58 0.96 -11.29
N GLY A 8 16.54 1.59 -10.69
CA GLY A 8 16.70 2.59 -9.65
C GLY A 8 17.45 2.11 -8.43
N CYS A 9 16.83 1.25 -7.63
CA CYS A 9 17.41 0.79 -6.37
C CYS A 9 18.39 -0.38 -6.52
N ARG A 10 18.41 -1.06 -7.66
CA ARG A 10 19.35 -2.18 -7.92
C ARG A 10 20.82 -1.78 -7.75
N ALA A 11 21.17 -0.52 -8.04
CA ALA A 11 22.52 -0.02 -7.87
C ALA A 11 22.99 0.07 -6.40
N TYR A 12 22.09 -0.13 -5.44
CA TYR A 12 22.36 -0.04 -4.01
C TYR A 12 22.25 -1.40 -3.31
N TYR A 13 21.85 -2.46 -4.03
CA TYR A 13 21.77 -3.79 -3.43
C TYR A 13 23.17 -4.39 -3.29
N PRO A 14 23.49 -4.95 -2.12
CA PRO A 14 24.60 -5.88 -2.03
C PRO A 14 24.37 -7.05 -3.01
N GLU A 15 25.45 -7.59 -3.55
CA GLU A 15 25.38 -8.75 -4.44
C GLU A 15 24.48 -9.86 -3.87
N GLY A 16 23.51 -10.30 -4.66
CA GLY A 16 22.63 -11.43 -4.32
C GLY A 16 21.24 -11.09 -3.78
N VAL A 17 20.89 -9.82 -3.62
CA VAL A 17 19.53 -9.45 -3.18
C VAL A 17 18.67 -9.03 -4.38
N ASN A 18 17.68 -9.82 -4.69
CA ASN A 18 16.72 -9.57 -5.77
C ASN A 18 15.45 -8.90 -5.21
N GLU A 19 14.87 -7.92 -5.93
CA GLU A 19 13.58 -7.30 -5.60
C GLU A 19 12.45 -8.33 -5.37
N ASN A 20 12.54 -9.48 -6.01
CA ASN A 20 11.56 -10.55 -5.94
C ASN A 20 11.92 -11.66 -4.93
N ASP A 21 12.98 -11.47 -4.13
CA ASP A 21 13.43 -12.51 -3.19
C ASP A 21 12.39 -12.69 -2.07
N ALA A 22 12.10 -13.94 -1.73
CA ALA A 22 11.25 -14.30 -0.59
C ALA A 22 11.81 -13.86 0.77
N THR A 23 13.07 -13.44 0.82
CA THR A 23 13.72 -12.82 1.97
C THR A 23 13.44 -11.32 2.11
N ARG A 24 12.73 -10.74 1.15
CA ARG A 24 12.23 -9.37 1.19
C ARG A 24 11.49 -9.14 2.50
N GLY A 25 11.83 -8.08 3.21
CA GLY A 25 11.32 -7.84 4.57
C GLY A 25 12.30 -8.16 5.69
N LYS A 26 13.49 -8.67 5.36
CA LYS A 26 14.59 -8.91 6.32
C LYS A 26 15.74 -7.92 6.15
N GLY A 27 15.42 -6.63 5.97
CA GLY A 27 16.43 -5.60 5.84
C GLY A 27 16.94 -5.36 4.41
N CYS A 28 16.12 -5.67 3.40
CA CYS A 28 16.45 -5.39 2.00
C CYS A 28 16.12 -3.95 1.61
N TRP A 29 16.96 -3.36 0.77
CA TRP A 29 16.68 -2.07 0.16
C TRP A 29 15.69 -2.23 -1.01
N ARG A 30 14.66 -1.40 -1.05
CA ARG A 30 13.64 -1.38 -2.10
C ARG A 30 13.31 0.05 -2.53
N LEU A 31 12.55 0.19 -3.61
CA LEU A 31 11.92 1.47 -3.92
C LEU A 31 11.00 1.90 -2.78
N ALA A 32 10.96 3.19 -2.51
CA ALA A 32 10.02 3.77 -1.58
C ALA A 32 8.58 3.60 -2.08
N THR A 33 7.65 3.41 -1.16
CA THR A 33 6.21 3.46 -1.44
C THR A 33 5.77 4.90 -1.74
N ILE A 34 4.55 5.04 -2.26
CA ILE A 34 3.89 6.34 -2.46
C ILE A 34 3.97 7.17 -1.17
N ARG A 35 3.57 6.59 -0.05
CA ARG A 35 3.56 7.29 1.24
C ARG A 35 4.95 7.68 1.72
N GLU A 36 5.93 6.83 1.58
CA GLU A 36 7.30 7.15 1.96
C GLU A 36 7.85 8.29 1.11
N ASN A 37 7.56 8.29 -0.19
CA ASN A 37 7.93 9.40 -1.07
C ASN A 37 7.24 10.71 -0.66
N TRP A 38 5.98 10.66 -0.27
CA TRP A 38 5.27 11.85 0.24
C TRP A 38 5.82 12.33 1.58
N ALA A 39 6.11 11.40 2.50
CA ALA A 39 6.67 11.75 3.81
C ALA A 39 7.99 12.52 3.73
N ILE A 40 8.82 12.24 2.72
CA ILE A 40 10.07 12.96 2.49
C ILE A 40 9.92 14.11 1.48
N ASN A 41 8.68 14.44 1.08
CA ASN A 41 8.37 15.47 0.07
C ASN A 41 9.23 15.34 -1.19
N SER A 42 9.37 14.12 -1.70
CA SER A 42 10.19 13.83 -2.87
C SER A 42 9.58 14.45 -4.12
N ALA A 43 10.41 15.14 -4.89
CA ALA A 43 10.02 15.54 -6.24
C ALA A 43 9.98 14.28 -7.13
N GLU A 44 9.17 14.29 -8.16
CA GLU A 44 9.02 13.24 -9.20
C GLU A 44 9.84 11.95 -8.95
N ALA A 45 9.30 11.00 -8.21
CA ALA A 45 10.00 9.77 -7.87
C ALA A 45 9.17 8.52 -8.17
N TRP A 46 9.82 7.48 -8.69
CA TRP A 46 9.22 6.17 -8.83
C TRP A 46 8.75 5.60 -7.49
N CYS A 47 7.57 4.99 -7.50
CA CYS A 47 7.03 4.24 -6.38
C CYS A 47 7.14 2.73 -6.63
N ILE A 48 7.11 1.95 -5.55
CA ILE A 48 7.12 0.49 -5.67
C ILE A 48 5.77 -0.03 -6.18
N GLU A 49 4.68 0.68 -5.92
CA GLU A 49 3.34 0.29 -6.32
C GLU A 49 3.18 0.32 -7.84
N GLU A 50 2.49 -0.68 -8.35
CA GLU A 50 2.16 -0.81 -9.75
C GLU A 50 0.82 -0.17 -10.07
N HIS A 51 0.70 0.46 -11.24
CA HIS A 51 -0.55 1.10 -11.66
C HIS A 51 -1.47 0.17 -12.43
N ASP A 52 -0.91 -0.76 -13.18
CA ASP A 52 -1.70 -1.64 -14.05
C ASP A 52 -1.46 -3.13 -13.76
N THR A 53 -2.45 -3.95 -14.13
CA THR A 53 -2.41 -5.41 -13.96
C THR A 53 -1.38 -6.09 -14.86
N ASN A 54 -0.87 -5.39 -15.88
CA ASN A 54 0.12 -5.90 -16.82
C ASN A 54 1.56 -5.67 -16.34
N GLY A 55 1.73 -4.98 -15.22
CA GLY A 55 3.04 -4.66 -14.68
C GLY A 55 3.91 -3.74 -15.56
N ARG A 56 3.31 -3.04 -16.53
CA ARG A 56 4.04 -2.16 -17.47
C ARG A 56 4.18 -0.73 -16.98
N LYS A 57 3.23 -0.29 -16.16
CA LYS A 57 3.20 1.05 -15.57
C LYS A 57 3.37 0.98 -14.05
N ALA A 58 3.96 2.01 -13.49
CA ALA A 58 4.04 2.20 -12.04
C ALA A 58 3.70 3.64 -11.67
N TYR A 59 3.36 3.84 -10.42
CA TYR A 59 3.14 5.18 -9.91
C TYR A 59 4.43 5.98 -9.81
N VAL A 60 4.30 7.27 -10.06
CA VAL A 60 5.33 8.29 -9.81
C VAL A 60 4.72 9.33 -8.89
N SER A 61 5.31 9.51 -7.73
CA SER A 61 4.88 10.52 -6.77
C SER A 61 5.42 11.90 -7.14
N TYR A 62 4.61 12.91 -6.87
CA TYR A 62 4.89 14.31 -7.18
C TYR A 62 4.71 15.16 -5.93
N GLY A 63 5.78 15.54 -5.26
CA GLY A 63 5.67 16.28 -4.01
C GLY A 63 4.78 15.56 -2.99
N SER A 64 4.05 16.32 -2.19
CA SER A 64 3.11 15.77 -1.22
C SER A 64 1.71 15.65 -1.82
N GLY A 65 1.28 14.44 -2.13
CA GLY A 65 -0.12 14.10 -2.42
C GLY A 65 -0.51 13.98 -3.89
N ASN A 66 0.37 14.25 -4.84
CA ASN A 66 0.08 14.07 -6.26
C ASN A 66 0.69 12.78 -6.80
N LEU A 67 -0.05 12.09 -7.66
CA LEU A 67 0.39 10.88 -8.34
C LEU A 67 0.16 11.01 -9.85
N ILE A 68 1.08 10.46 -10.60
CA ILE A 68 0.91 10.12 -12.02
C ILE A 68 1.30 8.66 -12.22
N ASP A 69 0.91 8.07 -13.34
CA ASP A 69 1.40 6.78 -13.79
C ASP A 69 2.28 6.95 -15.03
N ASP A 70 3.30 6.13 -15.17
CA ASP A 70 4.12 6.14 -16.38
C ASP A 70 4.72 4.76 -16.68
N TYR A 71 5.14 4.57 -17.92
CA TYR A 71 5.79 3.35 -18.35
C TYR A 71 7.18 3.20 -17.76
N LYS A 72 7.43 2.07 -17.09
CA LYS A 72 8.65 1.80 -16.35
C LYS A 72 9.92 1.87 -17.19
N GLU A 73 9.82 1.54 -18.47
CA GLU A 73 10.96 1.40 -19.38
C GLU A 73 11.36 2.71 -20.08
N ASN A 74 10.40 3.61 -20.26
CA ASN A 74 10.55 4.74 -21.18
C ASN A 74 10.94 6.05 -20.50
N LYS A 75 10.67 6.18 -19.22
CA LYS A 75 10.89 7.42 -18.46
C LYS A 75 11.91 7.24 -17.36
N LYS A 76 12.58 8.33 -17.04
CA LYS A 76 13.58 8.39 -15.98
C LYS A 76 13.15 9.41 -14.93
N TYR A 77 12.77 8.92 -13.77
CA TYR A 77 12.44 9.72 -12.59
C TYR A 77 13.47 9.49 -11.49
N ARG A 78 13.37 10.27 -10.43
CA ARG A 78 14.12 10.01 -9.21
C ARG A 78 13.70 8.67 -8.64
N TYR A 79 14.53 8.13 -7.78
CA TYR A 79 14.18 6.97 -6.96
C TYR A 79 14.73 7.18 -5.56
N ASN A 80 13.93 6.81 -4.59
CA ASN A 80 14.31 6.75 -3.19
C ASN A 80 14.31 5.29 -2.78
N CYS A 81 15.35 4.88 -2.10
CA CYS A 81 15.46 3.50 -1.62
C CYS A 81 15.27 3.49 -0.12
N THR A 82 14.42 2.62 0.35
CA THR A 82 14.06 2.45 1.75
C THR A 82 14.48 1.08 2.23
N LEU A 83 14.95 0.99 3.46
CA LEU A 83 15.21 -0.28 4.13
C LEU A 83 13.89 -0.84 4.63
N ASP A 84 13.58 -2.07 4.24
CA ASP A 84 12.33 -2.72 4.61
C ASP A 84 12.44 -3.36 6.01
N VAL A 85 11.72 -2.79 6.97
CA VAL A 85 11.68 -3.27 8.35
C VAL A 85 10.23 -3.51 8.75
N ARG A 86 9.85 -4.78 8.91
CA ARG A 86 8.51 -5.16 9.37
C ARG A 86 8.43 -5.03 10.89
N PRO A 87 7.47 -4.26 11.42
CA PRO A 87 7.21 -4.23 12.85
C PRO A 87 6.90 -5.65 13.37
N PRO A 88 7.49 -6.07 14.50
CA PRO A 88 7.28 -7.42 15.04
C PRO A 88 5.81 -7.78 15.28
N GLU A 89 5.01 -6.82 15.72
CA GLU A 89 3.58 -6.99 15.98
C GLU A 89 2.71 -7.21 14.73
N LEU A 90 3.26 -6.92 13.55
CA LEU A 90 2.57 -7.11 12.26
C LEU A 90 3.24 -8.19 11.40
N SER A 91 4.16 -8.98 11.97
CA SER A 91 4.95 -9.96 11.21
C SER A 91 4.10 -11.08 10.62
N ASP A 92 3.02 -11.44 11.27
CA ASP A 92 2.23 -12.64 10.97
C ASP A 92 0.86 -12.35 10.34
N PHE A 93 0.49 -11.08 10.12
CA PHE A 93 -0.80 -10.81 9.54
C PHE A 93 -0.79 -10.95 8.00
N ILE A 94 -1.92 -11.39 7.48
CA ILE A 94 -2.13 -11.68 6.07
C ILE A 94 -3.15 -10.68 5.51
N VAL A 95 -2.93 -10.22 4.28
CA VAL A 95 -3.85 -9.34 3.55
C VAL A 95 -4.48 -10.11 2.40
N SER A 96 -5.80 -9.92 2.21
CA SER A 96 -6.52 -10.54 1.08
C SER A 96 -5.95 -10.06 -0.26
N SER A 97 -5.96 -10.93 -1.27
CA SER A 97 -5.35 -10.67 -2.57
C SER A 97 -6.13 -9.70 -3.45
N SER A 98 -7.40 -9.45 -3.15
CA SER A 98 -8.28 -8.63 -3.99
C SER A 98 -9.13 -7.65 -3.18
N ASP A 99 -9.49 -6.55 -3.83
CA ASP A 99 -10.44 -5.57 -3.35
C ASP A 99 -11.88 -5.99 -3.63
N VAL A 100 -12.80 -5.62 -2.71
CA VAL A 100 -14.23 -5.59 -2.99
C VAL A 100 -14.67 -4.13 -2.95
N THR A 101 -15.05 -3.59 -4.10
CA THR A 101 -15.38 -2.18 -4.26
C THR A 101 -16.84 -1.86 -3.99
N ASN A 102 -17.16 -0.58 -3.79
CA ASN A 102 -18.52 -0.08 -3.69
C ASN A 102 -19.34 -0.69 -2.52
N VAL A 103 -18.70 -0.86 -1.38
CA VAL A 103 -19.27 -1.52 -0.19
C VAL A 103 -19.78 -0.49 0.80
N THR A 104 -21.00 -0.71 1.36
CA THR A 104 -21.51 0.08 2.47
C THR A 104 -20.92 -0.40 3.80
N LYS A 105 -20.99 0.46 4.82
CA LYS A 105 -20.50 0.15 6.18
C LYS A 105 -21.11 -1.15 6.74
N GLU A 106 -22.42 -1.34 6.56
CA GLU A 106 -23.15 -2.50 7.09
C GLU A 106 -22.63 -3.82 6.53
N ASN A 107 -22.19 -3.81 5.26
CA ASN A 107 -21.70 -4.99 4.57
C ASN A 107 -20.19 -5.20 4.74
N ALA A 108 -19.46 -4.18 5.15
CA ALA A 108 -18.01 -4.20 5.15
C ALA A 108 -17.43 -5.33 6.02
N SER A 109 -17.92 -5.48 7.25
CA SER A 109 -17.42 -6.52 8.16
C SER A 109 -17.81 -7.92 7.71
N SER A 110 -19.01 -8.12 7.14
CA SER A 110 -19.48 -9.43 6.69
C SER A 110 -18.69 -9.96 5.48
N ILE A 111 -18.22 -9.06 4.61
CA ILE A 111 -17.36 -9.45 3.48
C ILE A 111 -16.10 -10.13 3.99
N CYS A 112 -15.44 -9.57 4.99
CA CYS A 112 -14.25 -10.20 5.56
C CYS A 112 -14.57 -11.49 6.31
N ALA A 113 -15.66 -11.52 7.10
CA ALA A 113 -16.07 -12.71 7.82
C ALA A 113 -16.37 -13.91 6.87
N ASN A 114 -16.86 -13.64 5.67
CA ASN A 114 -17.12 -14.65 4.65
C ASN A 114 -15.86 -15.31 4.07
N LEU A 115 -14.68 -14.72 4.25
CA LEU A 115 -13.41 -15.34 3.87
C LEU A 115 -12.99 -16.45 4.84
N GLY A 116 -13.64 -16.57 5.99
CA GLY A 116 -13.37 -17.58 7.00
C GLY A 116 -12.93 -17.01 8.35
N SER A 117 -12.66 -17.91 9.29
CA SER A 117 -12.31 -17.53 10.66
C SER A 117 -11.06 -16.66 10.72
N GLY A 118 -11.12 -15.58 11.50
CA GLY A 118 -10.02 -14.64 11.75
C GLY A 118 -9.92 -13.51 10.72
N TRP A 119 -10.63 -13.57 9.58
CA TRP A 119 -10.64 -12.48 8.62
C TRP A 119 -11.53 -11.33 9.11
N ARG A 120 -11.01 -10.11 9.04
CA ARG A 120 -11.67 -8.89 9.50
C ARG A 120 -11.24 -7.67 8.71
N LEU A 121 -11.92 -6.56 8.94
CA LEU A 121 -11.43 -5.26 8.47
C LEU A 121 -10.12 -4.90 9.18
N PRO A 122 -9.19 -4.25 8.50
CA PRO A 122 -7.96 -3.74 9.10
C PRO A 122 -8.26 -2.58 10.05
N THR A 123 -7.43 -2.43 11.08
CA THR A 123 -7.34 -1.20 11.86
C THR A 123 -6.61 -0.10 11.08
N GLY A 124 -6.69 1.16 11.54
CA GLY A 124 -5.91 2.24 10.95
C GLY A 124 -4.40 1.97 10.97
N LYS A 125 -3.89 1.44 12.09
CA LYS A 125 -2.48 1.05 12.22
C LYS A 125 -2.07 0.01 11.16
N GLU A 126 -2.91 -0.99 10.93
CA GLU A 126 -2.65 -2.03 9.92
C GLU A 126 -2.77 -1.48 8.50
N MET A 127 -3.76 -0.63 8.22
CA MET A 127 -3.85 0.04 6.91
C MET A 127 -2.63 0.92 6.64
N ASN A 128 -2.17 1.66 7.64
CA ASN A 128 -0.94 2.43 7.53
C ASN A 128 0.26 1.54 7.19
N TYR A 129 0.40 0.42 7.88
CA TYR A 129 1.46 -0.55 7.58
C TYR A 129 1.34 -1.10 6.15
N VAL A 130 0.12 -1.49 5.73
CA VAL A 130 -0.14 -2.00 4.38
C VAL A 130 0.21 -0.97 3.31
N PHE A 131 -0.22 0.28 3.47
CA PHE A 131 0.09 1.35 2.51
C PHE A 131 1.58 1.69 2.45
N LEU A 132 2.27 1.65 3.59
CA LEU A 132 3.72 1.89 3.63
C LEU A 132 4.53 0.76 2.98
N ASN A 133 4.02 -0.45 3.01
CA ASN A 133 4.75 -1.65 2.60
C ASN A 133 4.11 -2.39 1.42
N ALA A 134 3.19 -1.76 0.69
CA ALA A 134 2.55 -2.35 -0.48
C ALA A 134 3.59 -2.88 -1.49
N GLY A 135 3.43 -4.12 -1.91
CA GLY A 135 4.38 -4.82 -2.77
C GLY A 135 5.67 -5.30 -2.10
N THR A 136 5.75 -5.22 -0.76
CA THR A 136 6.89 -5.69 0.03
C THR A 136 6.43 -6.69 1.09
N ASN A 137 7.35 -7.41 1.71
CA ASN A 137 7.03 -8.34 2.81
C ASN A 137 5.91 -9.36 2.51
N GLY A 138 5.70 -9.70 1.23
CA GLY A 138 4.60 -10.55 0.81
C GLY A 138 3.24 -9.86 0.75
N LEU A 139 3.19 -8.55 0.99
CA LEU A 139 1.98 -7.76 0.84
C LEU A 139 1.65 -7.50 -0.64
N PRO A 140 0.35 -7.49 -1.01
CA PRO A 140 -0.06 -7.12 -2.35
C PRO A 140 0.35 -5.68 -2.68
N ASN A 141 0.60 -5.39 -3.95
CA ASN A 141 0.88 -4.03 -4.45
C ASN A 141 -0.29 -3.42 -5.23
N ASN A 142 -1.45 -4.06 -5.19
CA ASN A 142 -2.62 -3.73 -5.99
C ASN A 142 -3.72 -3.02 -5.19
N PHE A 143 -3.35 -1.99 -4.44
CA PHE A 143 -4.30 -1.11 -3.76
C PHE A 143 -4.68 0.03 -4.71
N PHE A 144 -5.80 -0.13 -5.41
CA PHE A 144 -6.22 0.76 -6.50
C PHE A 144 -7.36 1.70 -6.14
N SER A 145 -7.88 1.60 -4.92
CA SER A 145 -8.98 2.47 -4.48
C SER A 145 -8.45 3.70 -3.74
N ASP A 146 -9.19 4.78 -3.86
CA ASP A 146 -8.90 6.03 -3.14
C ASP A 146 -9.18 5.91 -1.64
N SER A 147 -10.09 4.99 -1.24
CA SER A 147 -10.51 4.86 0.14
C SER A 147 -10.95 3.43 0.49
N TYR A 148 -10.66 3.04 1.73
CA TYR A 148 -10.92 1.71 2.27
C TYR A 148 -11.65 1.78 3.60
N TRP A 149 -12.62 0.87 3.81
CA TRP A 149 -13.18 0.65 5.12
C TRP A 149 -12.16 -0.01 6.04
N GLY A 150 -12.00 0.56 7.23
CA GLY A 150 -11.30 -0.04 8.35
C GLY A 150 -12.17 -0.05 9.60
N LYS A 151 -11.74 -0.76 10.63
CA LYS A 151 -12.41 -0.83 11.91
C LYS A 151 -11.40 -1.03 13.03
N ASN A 152 -11.31 -0.05 13.93
CA ASN A 152 -10.41 -0.10 15.06
C ASN A 152 -10.89 -1.11 16.13
N GLU A 153 -10.02 -1.45 17.07
CA GLU A 153 -10.29 -2.42 18.14
C GLU A 153 -11.46 -2.02 19.04
N ASP A 154 -11.68 -0.72 19.22
CA ASP A 154 -12.84 -0.17 19.97
C ASP A 154 -14.16 -0.28 19.19
N GLY A 155 -14.14 -0.81 17.97
CA GLY A 155 -15.29 -0.95 17.10
C GLY A 155 -15.59 0.26 16.21
N THR A 156 -14.83 1.33 16.32
CA THR A 156 -14.98 2.54 15.49
C THR A 156 -14.62 2.24 14.04
N PHE A 157 -15.52 2.58 13.12
CA PHE A 157 -15.25 2.52 11.70
C PHE A 157 -14.41 3.72 11.26
N ILE A 158 -13.49 3.46 10.36
CA ILE A 158 -12.66 4.48 9.73
C ILE A 158 -12.74 4.36 8.20
N VAL A 159 -12.44 5.45 7.51
CA VAL A 159 -12.20 5.48 6.08
C VAL A 159 -10.72 5.80 5.86
N ALA A 160 -9.96 4.77 5.56
CA ALA A 160 -8.52 4.88 5.36
C ALA A 160 -8.20 5.26 3.91
N THR A 161 -7.32 6.23 3.73
CA THR A 161 -6.73 6.59 2.44
C THR A 161 -5.21 6.48 2.52
N MET A 162 -4.52 6.50 1.39
CA MET A 162 -3.05 6.53 1.40
C MET A 162 -2.48 7.79 2.09
N SER A 163 -3.18 8.91 2.03
CA SER A 163 -2.76 10.16 2.69
C SER A 163 -3.18 10.25 4.15
N ASP A 164 -4.24 9.55 4.52
CA ASP A 164 -4.79 9.50 5.88
C ASP A 164 -5.29 8.08 6.22
N PRO A 165 -4.40 7.16 6.59
CA PRO A 165 -4.76 5.77 6.86
C PRO A 165 -5.55 5.57 8.16
N ASP A 166 -5.46 6.50 9.10
CA ASP A 166 -6.19 6.49 10.37
C ASP A 166 -7.44 7.40 10.32
N GLY A 167 -7.85 7.84 9.12
CA GLY A 167 -8.93 8.79 8.91
C GLY A 167 -10.24 8.38 9.56
N SER A 168 -10.87 9.31 10.26
CA SER A 168 -12.17 9.10 10.88
C SER A 168 -13.27 9.19 9.82
N ALA A 169 -14.16 8.19 9.81
CA ALA A 169 -15.34 8.25 8.96
C ALA A 169 -16.29 9.35 9.44
N THR A 170 -16.69 10.23 8.54
CA THR A 170 -17.71 11.25 8.82
C THR A 170 -19.08 10.61 9.03
N THR A 171 -20.02 11.37 9.61
CA THR A 171 -21.41 10.89 9.80
C THR A 171 -22.06 10.54 8.45
N ASP A 172 -21.76 11.29 7.40
CA ASP A 172 -22.30 11.02 6.06
C ASP A 172 -21.69 9.75 5.45
N GLU A 173 -20.37 9.55 5.57
CA GLU A 173 -19.69 8.33 5.14
C GLU A 173 -20.23 7.09 5.88
N LEU A 174 -20.51 7.19 7.18
CA LEU A 174 -21.09 6.10 7.95
C LEU A 174 -22.52 5.73 7.53
N ARG A 175 -23.27 6.68 6.97
CA ARG A 175 -24.66 6.46 6.52
C ARG A 175 -24.76 6.10 5.05
N ASN A 176 -24.04 6.80 4.21
CA ASN A 176 -24.21 6.81 2.75
C ASN A 176 -22.94 6.43 1.99
N GLY A 177 -21.79 6.42 2.68
CA GLY A 177 -20.48 6.17 2.05
C GLY A 177 -20.36 4.74 1.51
N ARG A 178 -19.67 4.65 0.38
CA ARG A 178 -19.30 3.39 -0.25
C ARG A 178 -17.81 3.40 -0.51
N HIS A 179 -17.12 2.53 0.18
CA HIS A 179 -15.67 2.42 0.08
C HIS A 179 -15.25 1.00 -0.27
N THR A 180 -13.99 0.81 -0.51
CA THR A 180 -13.44 -0.50 -0.82
C THR A 180 -13.16 -1.28 0.46
N VAL A 181 -13.29 -2.59 0.40
CA VAL A 181 -12.90 -3.50 1.47
C VAL A 181 -11.69 -4.31 1.04
N ARG A 182 -10.67 -4.29 1.88
CA ARG A 182 -9.53 -5.18 1.86
C ARG A 182 -9.42 -5.83 3.25
N CYS A 183 -9.41 -7.14 3.30
CA CYS A 183 -9.46 -7.86 4.57
C CYS A 183 -8.07 -8.26 5.05
N VAL A 184 -7.93 -8.38 6.38
CA VAL A 184 -6.71 -8.87 7.03
C VAL A 184 -7.03 -10.02 8.00
N LYS A 185 -6.03 -10.82 8.28
CA LYS A 185 -6.11 -11.93 9.24
C LYS A 185 -4.82 -12.02 10.04
#